data_c59648ccf460363241af4f4e359f13b6
#
_entry.id   c59648ccf460363241af4f4e359f13b6
#
_cell.length_a   1.000
_cell.length_b   1.000
_cell.length_c   1.000
_cell.angle_alpha   90.00
_cell.angle_beta   90.00
_cell.angle_gamma   90.00
#
_symmetry.space_group_name_H-M   'P 1'
#
loop_
_entity.id
_entity.type
_entity.pdbx_description
1 polymer ?
#
loop_
_entity_poly.entity_id
_entity_poly.type
_entity_poly.pdbx_seq_one_letter_code
_entity_poly.pdbx_strand_id
1 'polypeptide(L)'
;MTFRACTYLILGSLLLFVGGCDSLVGSKQDETTREIFDAGRSDPTLLNEVEYVPLFPFYETGADGLPLEEPKDVYAGFDEFLYVVDERGLHVFDLSGRPATFVPITGGATSVIQDRRLRVYVTARRDTLLNGQTWNLPVVMRFDDVTTGATTLGDIIWHPFDDDSRKFNAPDPISTDEEVSFTGVGVLYDNHIYVSRRGPVNPRGTFILPHNTVMEFDDEGVNVQSIVTLHPTRESLRSALFPTDVASFVQPPQRSFYPQERHFLLLQSSSPNDVLAGMEAPAVSLRYSVLSIRAVETSDGLVFQPDTDKLRIASDPDRGDAFLYDEFRFSNPTDITVAADGSNFMFVTDGGSDSLYVFTGQGVEGVTPPPGSNSLKPVIVSFGGTGDGAMQFRRPQGVATFQRIVYVADSGNNRISRYRLNTDFE
;
A
#
# COMPACT_ATOMS: atom_id res chain seq x y z
N MET A 1 54.18 49.52 -45.26
CA MET A 1 53.85 49.30 -43.85
C MET A 1 52.42 48.71 -43.66
N THR A 2 51.85 48.06 -44.67
CA THR A 2 50.44 47.69 -44.67
C THR A 2 50.20 46.13 -44.79
N PHE A 3 51.20 45.33 -44.94
CA PHE A 3 51.05 43.87 -45.10
C PHE A 3 51.22 43.07 -43.81
N ARG A 4 51.88 43.62 -42.78
CA ARG A 4 52.09 42.94 -41.50
C ARG A 4 50.93 43.05 -40.51
N ALA A 5 50.04 44.06 -40.69
CA ALA A 5 48.88 44.27 -39.81
C ALA A 5 47.70 43.30 -40.10
N CYS A 6 47.52 42.91 -41.37
CA CYS A 6 46.44 41.97 -41.75
C CYS A 6 46.71 40.53 -41.31
N THR A 7 47.99 40.09 -41.23
CA THR A 7 48.29 38.72 -40.83
C THR A 7 48.07 38.46 -39.35
N TYR A 8 48.30 39.46 -38.51
CA TYR A 8 48.00 39.35 -37.08
C TYR A 8 46.51 39.41 -36.74
N LEU A 9 45.70 40.05 -37.55
CA LEU A 9 44.24 40.09 -37.35
C LEU A 9 43.57 38.77 -37.74
N ILE A 10 44.09 38.08 -38.75
CA ILE A 10 43.61 36.76 -39.19
C ILE A 10 44.07 35.67 -38.23
N LEU A 11 45.28 35.78 -37.66
CA LEU A 11 45.72 34.83 -36.63
C LEU A 11 45.01 35.03 -35.30
N GLY A 12 44.64 36.26 -34.92
CA GLY A 12 43.87 36.55 -33.70
C GLY A 12 42.43 36.10 -33.79
N SER A 13 41.82 36.18 -34.98
CA SER A 13 40.43 35.66 -35.17
C SER A 13 40.38 34.13 -35.29
N LEU A 14 41.45 33.49 -35.73
CA LEU A 14 41.51 32.02 -35.78
C LEU A 14 41.71 31.38 -34.40
N LEU A 15 42.35 32.09 -33.45
CA LEU A 15 42.55 31.63 -32.07
C LEU A 15 41.26 31.81 -31.21
N LEU A 16 40.32 32.65 -31.61
CA LEU A 16 39.03 32.83 -30.92
C LEU A 16 38.00 31.78 -31.31
N PHE A 17 38.18 31.00 -32.38
CA PHE A 17 37.28 29.94 -32.80
C PHE A 17 37.64 28.55 -32.28
N VAL A 18 38.80 28.34 -31.66
CA VAL A 18 39.20 27.04 -31.13
C VAL A 18 38.83 26.87 -29.65
N GLY A 19 38.48 27.95 -28.94
CA GLY A 19 38.06 27.90 -27.52
C GLY A 19 36.57 27.80 -27.28
N GLY A 20 35.73 27.69 -28.33
CA GLY A 20 34.28 27.85 -28.23
C GLY A 20 33.42 26.60 -28.37
N CYS A 21 33.98 25.42 -28.54
CA CYS A 21 33.19 24.20 -28.75
C CYS A 21 32.94 23.35 -27.49
N ASP A 22 33.70 23.56 -26.43
CA ASP A 22 33.50 22.81 -25.19
C ASP A 22 32.38 23.38 -24.29
N SER A 23 31.92 24.60 -24.55
CA SER A 23 30.82 25.20 -23.75
C SER A 23 29.45 25.03 -24.36
N LEU A 24 29.30 24.45 -25.56
CA LEU A 24 28.04 24.24 -26.27
C LEU A 24 27.64 22.76 -26.40
N VAL A 25 28.55 21.85 -26.11
CA VAL A 25 28.28 20.42 -26.03
C VAL A 25 28.77 20.01 -24.65
N GLY A 26 27.86 19.86 -23.70
CA GLY A 26 28.21 19.46 -22.32
C GLY A 26 29.26 18.34 -22.36
N SER A 27 30.37 18.53 -21.70
CA SER A 27 31.40 17.52 -21.55
C SER A 27 30.81 16.30 -20.90
N LYS A 28 31.05 15.10 -21.45
CA LYS A 28 30.71 13.83 -20.80
C LYS A 28 31.36 13.64 -19.41
N GLN A 29 32.05 14.63 -18.90
CA GLN A 29 32.71 14.69 -17.59
C GLN A 29 32.22 15.87 -16.74
N ASP A 30 31.02 16.41 -17.03
CA ASP A 30 30.41 17.43 -16.19
C ASP A 30 30.11 16.81 -14.81
N GLU A 31 30.47 17.51 -13.75
CA GLU A 31 30.22 17.09 -12.36
C GLU A 31 28.74 16.78 -12.14
N THR A 32 27.84 17.52 -12.78
CA THR A 32 26.39 17.28 -12.75
C THR A 32 26.00 15.91 -13.32
N THR A 33 26.70 15.44 -14.37
CA THR A 33 26.47 14.10 -14.93
C THR A 33 27.02 13.02 -13.98
N ARG A 34 28.16 13.29 -13.33
CA ARG A 34 28.70 12.40 -12.29
C ARG A 34 27.83 12.34 -11.06
N GLU A 35 27.35 13.49 -10.56
CA GLU A 35 26.41 13.55 -9.44
C GLU A 35 25.10 12.81 -9.75
N ILE A 36 24.61 12.88 -10.99
CA ILE A 36 23.43 12.14 -11.44
C ILE A 36 23.67 10.64 -11.42
N PHE A 37 24.85 10.17 -11.85
CA PHE A 37 25.21 8.76 -11.80
C PHE A 37 25.52 8.28 -10.37
N ASP A 38 26.25 9.08 -9.59
CA ASP A 38 26.60 8.77 -8.20
C ASP A 38 25.36 8.83 -7.27
N ALA A 39 24.34 9.62 -7.63
CA ALA A 39 23.05 9.64 -6.94
C ALA A 39 22.10 8.50 -7.34
N GLY A 40 22.57 7.50 -8.09
CA GLY A 40 21.76 6.37 -8.55
C GLY A 40 20.74 6.72 -9.64
N ARG A 41 20.88 7.87 -10.30
CA ARG A 41 20.09 8.28 -11.46
C ARG A 41 20.71 7.75 -12.75
N SER A 42 20.75 6.44 -12.92
CA SER A 42 21.09 5.85 -14.20
C SER A 42 19.99 6.12 -15.23
N ASP A 43 20.36 6.32 -16.48
CA ASP A 43 19.38 6.30 -17.58
C ASP A 43 18.73 4.92 -17.62
N PRO A 44 17.42 4.80 -17.34
CA PRO A 44 16.76 3.51 -17.23
C PRO A 44 16.81 2.71 -18.54
N THR A 45 17.03 3.35 -19.68
CA THR A 45 17.13 2.68 -20.98
C THR A 45 18.50 2.01 -21.22
N LEU A 46 19.49 2.31 -20.37
CA LEU A 46 20.85 1.72 -20.45
C LEU A 46 21.01 0.47 -19.58
N LEU A 47 20.00 0.10 -18.80
CA LEU A 47 20.04 -1.08 -17.97
C LEU A 47 19.83 -2.35 -18.81
N ASN A 48 20.70 -3.33 -18.62
CA ASN A 48 20.62 -4.61 -19.32
C ASN A 48 19.65 -5.61 -18.67
N GLU A 49 19.22 -5.33 -17.44
CA GLU A 49 18.35 -6.17 -16.64
C GLU A 49 17.02 -5.49 -16.40
N VAL A 50 15.96 -6.26 -16.28
CA VAL A 50 14.61 -5.73 -15.94
C VAL A 50 14.59 -5.48 -14.45
N GLU A 51 14.37 -4.22 -14.05
CA GLU A 51 14.33 -3.83 -12.64
C GLU A 51 13.46 -2.56 -12.42
N TYR A 52 13.03 -2.35 -11.18
CA TYR A 52 12.45 -1.07 -10.78
C TYR A 52 13.56 -0.04 -10.56
N VAL A 53 13.33 1.17 -11.04
CA VAL A 53 14.26 2.29 -10.85
C VAL A 53 13.57 3.42 -10.11
N PRO A 54 14.29 4.16 -9.24
CA PRO A 54 13.70 5.23 -8.45
C PRO A 54 13.35 6.43 -9.33
N LEU A 55 12.19 7.06 -9.05
CA LEU A 55 11.75 8.30 -9.65
C LEU A 55 11.92 9.45 -8.65
N PHE A 56 12.87 10.33 -8.92
CA PHE A 56 13.10 11.52 -8.09
C PHE A 56 12.27 12.74 -8.51
N PRO A 57 11.98 13.66 -7.59
CA PRO A 57 12.26 13.58 -6.15
C PRO A 57 11.31 12.62 -5.43
N PHE A 58 11.74 12.01 -4.32
CA PHE A 58 10.83 11.41 -3.36
C PHE A 58 10.05 12.51 -2.64
N TYR A 59 8.86 12.20 -2.13
CA TYR A 59 8.03 13.19 -1.44
C TYR A 59 8.33 13.11 0.07
N GLU A 60 8.99 14.12 0.61
CA GLU A 60 9.42 14.20 2.00
C GLU A 60 8.66 15.29 2.77
N THR A 61 7.98 16.18 2.05
CA THR A 61 7.23 17.30 2.62
C THR A 61 5.74 17.06 2.46
N GLY A 62 4.99 17.16 3.56
CA GLY A 62 3.55 17.05 3.59
C GLY A 62 2.84 18.22 2.90
N ALA A 63 1.54 18.06 2.65
CA ALA A 63 0.73 19.10 2.03
C ALA A 63 0.51 20.32 2.95
N ASP A 64 0.82 20.20 4.23
CA ASP A 64 0.87 21.30 5.21
C ASP A 64 2.19 22.09 5.20
N GLY A 65 3.16 21.69 4.38
CA GLY A 65 4.47 22.31 4.26
C GLY A 65 5.49 21.85 5.31
N LEU A 66 5.14 20.90 6.19
CA LEU A 66 6.03 20.29 7.15
C LEU A 66 6.59 18.95 6.61
N PRO A 67 7.73 18.45 7.10
CA PRO A 67 8.18 17.11 6.77
C PRO A 67 7.09 16.07 7.05
N LEU A 68 6.93 15.05 6.21
CA LEU A 68 6.06 13.91 6.52
C LEU A 68 6.49 13.25 7.84
N GLU A 69 5.54 12.75 8.60
CA GLU A 69 5.79 12.14 9.91
C GLU A 69 5.26 10.70 9.94
N GLU A 70 6.17 9.74 9.76
CA GLU A 70 5.86 8.31 9.70
C GLU A 70 4.65 8.00 8.79
N PRO A 71 4.72 8.25 7.46
CA PRO A 71 3.60 7.96 6.57
C PRO A 71 3.20 6.48 6.67
N LYS A 72 1.91 6.24 6.93
CA LYS A 72 1.36 4.90 7.18
C LYS A 72 0.82 4.25 5.93
N ASP A 73 0.19 5.05 5.06
CA ASP A 73 -0.43 4.53 3.86
C ASP A 73 -0.39 5.56 2.74
N VAL A 74 -0.48 5.05 1.51
CA VAL A 74 -0.52 5.84 0.29
C VAL A 74 -1.51 5.23 -0.70
N TYR A 75 -2.35 6.05 -1.31
CA TYR A 75 -3.32 5.62 -2.31
C TYR A 75 -3.36 6.60 -3.49
N ALA A 76 -3.33 6.09 -4.71
CA ALA A 76 -3.59 6.91 -5.88
C ALA A 76 -5.08 6.86 -6.22
N GLY A 77 -5.77 8.00 -6.23
CA GLY A 77 -7.21 8.08 -6.37
C GLY A 77 -7.71 7.96 -7.81
N PHE A 78 -9.04 7.79 -7.95
CA PHE A 78 -9.74 7.79 -9.25
C PHE A 78 -9.74 9.18 -9.91
N ASP A 79 -9.45 10.22 -9.15
CA ASP A 79 -9.29 11.61 -9.58
C ASP A 79 -7.84 11.99 -9.91
N GLU A 80 -6.94 11.00 -9.94
CA GLU A 80 -5.52 11.17 -10.26
C GLU A 80 -4.75 12.03 -9.24
N PHE A 81 -5.22 12.04 -7.98
CA PHE A 81 -4.46 12.59 -6.84
C PHE A 81 -3.86 11.47 -6.01
N LEU A 82 -2.79 11.81 -5.31
CA LEU A 82 -2.13 10.92 -4.36
C LEU A 82 -2.56 11.31 -2.95
N TYR A 83 -3.10 10.36 -2.24
CA TYR A 83 -3.57 10.46 -0.86
C TYR A 83 -2.54 9.77 0.04
N VAL A 84 -2.05 10.47 1.04
CA VAL A 84 -1.07 9.96 2.00
C VAL A 84 -1.58 10.24 3.39
N VAL A 85 -1.57 9.25 4.25
CA VAL A 85 -1.86 9.43 5.67
C VAL A 85 -0.59 9.26 6.50
N ASP A 86 -0.40 10.19 7.43
CA ASP A 86 0.70 10.18 8.39
C ASP A 86 0.16 10.42 9.82
N GLU A 87 1.04 10.58 10.81
CA GLU A 87 0.64 10.84 12.21
C GLU A 87 -0.19 12.11 12.39
N ARG A 88 -0.14 13.08 11.47
CA ARG A 88 -0.84 14.36 11.56
C ARG A 88 -2.18 14.38 10.82
N GLY A 89 -2.34 13.51 9.80
CA GLY A 89 -3.59 13.44 9.06
C GLY A 89 -3.45 13.02 7.61
N LEU A 90 -4.35 13.53 6.78
CA LEU A 90 -4.46 13.24 5.36
C LEU A 90 -3.81 14.35 4.53
N HIS A 91 -2.78 14.02 3.80
CA HIS A 91 -2.11 14.85 2.80
C HIS A 91 -2.56 14.45 1.41
N VAL A 92 -2.86 15.44 0.57
CA VAL A 92 -3.26 15.24 -0.82
C VAL A 92 -2.28 15.95 -1.72
N PHE A 93 -1.76 15.24 -2.71
CA PHE A 93 -0.81 15.74 -3.69
C PHE A 93 -1.32 15.45 -5.10
N ASP A 94 -0.90 16.26 -6.07
CA ASP A 94 -0.97 15.79 -7.45
C ASP A 94 0.10 14.70 -7.71
N LEU A 95 0.00 14.01 -8.84
CA LEU A 95 0.94 12.94 -9.18
C LEU A 95 2.40 13.41 -9.37
N SER A 96 2.65 14.72 -9.43
CA SER A 96 4.00 15.31 -9.45
C SER A 96 4.55 15.62 -8.06
N GLY A 97 3.74 15.42 -7.00
CA GLY A 97 4.07 15.69 -5.61
C GLY A 97 3.82 17.12 -5.15
N ARG A 98 3.09 17.92 -5.94
CA ARG A 98 2.69 19.25 -5.49
C ARG A 98 1.52 19.14 -4.50
N PRO A 99 1.60 19.85 -3.36
CA PRO A 99 0.54 19.80 -2.35
C PRO A 99 -0.75 20.41 -2.89
N ALA A 100 -1.88 19.75 -2.63
CA ALA A 100 -3.22 20.22 -2.94
C ALA A 100 -4.02 20.55 -1.69
N THR A 101 -4.12 19.62 -0.74
CA THR A 101 -4.94 19.77 0.47
C THR A 101 -4.29 19.04 1.64
N PHE A 102 -4.45 19.59 2.84
CA PHE A 102 -4.16 18.91 4.10
C PHE A 102 -5.39 18.90 4.99
N VAL A 103 -5.73 17.72 5.52
CA VAL A 103 -6.83 17.53 6.49
C VAL A 103 -6.26 16.98 7.79
N PRO A 104 -6.23 17.76 8.87
CA PRO A 104 -5.72 17.26 10.15
C PRO A 104 -6.65 16.19 10.72
N ILE A 105 -6.08 15.06 11.15
CA ILE A 105 -6.81 13.96 11.79
C ILE A 105 -6.16 13.66 13.12
N THR A 106 -6.90 13.89 14.19
CA THR A 106 -6.49 13.51 15.54
C THR A 106 -6.84 12.04 15.79
N GLY A 107 -5.93 11.31 16.46
CA GLY A 107 -6.16 9.89 16.79
C GLY A 107 -5.45 8.90 15.87
N GLY A 108 -4.56 9.39 14.99
CA GLY A 108 -3.70 8.58 14.12
C GLY A 108 -4.48 7.97 12.95
N ALA A 109 -4.17 8.40 11.74
CA ALA A 109 -4.67 7.79 10.51
C ALA A 109 -3.80 6.56 10.16
N THR A 110 -4.42 5.45 9.70
CA THR A 110 -3.69 4.20 9.44
C THR A 110 -3.82 3.70 8.01
N SER A 111 -4.96 3.92 7.35
CA SER A 111 -5.16 3.53 5.95
C SER A 111 -6.06 4.53 5.24
N VAL A 112 -5.90 4.66 3.92
CA VAL A 112 -6.67 5.58 3.08
C VAL A 112 -7.08 4.93 1.76
N ILE A 113 -8.31 5.18 1.32
CA ILE A 113 -8.80 4.78 0.00
C ILE A 113 -9.79 5.81 -0.53
N GLN A 114 -9.99 5.84 -1.84
CA GLN A 114 -11.04 6.62 -2.47
C GLN A 114 -12.02 5.71 -3.19
N ASP A 115 -13.32 6.00 -3.10
CA ASP A 115 -14.34 5.30 -3.89
C ASP A 115 -14.52 5.95 -5.27
N ARG A 116 -15.34 5.29 -6.10
CA ARG A 116 -15.63 5.75 -7.45
C ARG A 116 -16.48 7.02 -7.53
N ARG A 117 -17.05 7.45 -6.40
CA ARG A 117 -17.71 8.76 -6.24
C ARG A 117 -16.75 9.84 -5.75
N LEU A 118 -15.46 9.53 -5.68
CA LEU A 118 -14.38 10.40 -5.21
C LEU A 118 -14.46 10.75 -3.72
N ARG A 119 -15.19 9.97 -2.93
CA ARG A 119 -15.20 10.08 -1.47
C ARG A 119 -13.98 9.37 -0.91
N VAL A 120 -13.30 10.04 0.00
CA VAL A 120 -12.07 9.52 0.63
C VAL A 120 -12.41 8.93 1.99
N TYR A 121 -11.97 7.71 2.22
CA TYR A 121 -12.16 7.00 3.48
C TYR A 121 -10.81 6.84 4.18
N VAL A 122 -10.77 7.21 5.46
CA VAL A 122 -9.56 7.11 6.28
C VAL A 122 -9.88 6.35 7.56
N THR A 123 -9.14 5.30 7.82
CA THR A 123 -9.21 4.60 9.11
C THR A 123 -8.45 5.35 10.17
N ALA A 124 -9.07 5.59 11.32
CA ALA A 124 -8.50 6.33 12.43
C ALA A 124 -9.13 5.88 13.75
N ARG A 125 -8.80 6.59 14.82
CA ARG A 125 -9.47 6.43 16.12
C ARG A 125 -10.13 7.74 16.53
N ARG A 126 -11.21 7.64 17.28
CA ARG A 126 -11.93 8.82 17.74
C ARG A 126 -12.55 8.61 19.12
N ASP A 127 -12.50 9.67 19.91
CA ASP A 127 -13.20 9.68 21.20
C ASP A 127 -14.70 9.90 20.98
N THR A 128 -15.51 9.13 21.70
CA THR A 128 -16.96 9.29 21.75
C THR A 128 -17.45 9.17 23.19
N LEU A 129 -18.53 9.87 23.51
CA LEU A 129 -19.16 9.80 24.82
C LEU A 129 -20.37 8.89 24.76
N LEU A 130 -20.29 7.74 25.44
CA LEU A 130 -21.39 6.78 25.56
C LEU A 130 -21.67 6.52 27.05
N ASN A 131 -22.91 6.67 27.46
CA ASN A 131 -23.36 6.43 28.83
C ASN A 131 -22.52 7.16 29.90
N GLY A 132 -22.07 8.38 29.58
CA GLY A 132 -21.27 9.21 30.50
C GLY A 132 -19.79 8.84 30.60
N GLN A 133 -19.31 7.93 29.79
CA GLN A 133 -17.88 7.58 29.69
C GLN A 133 -17.33 7.89 28.29
N THR A 134 -16.09 8.34 28.25
CA THR A 134 -15.35 8.55 27.00
C THR A 134 -14.73 7.22 26.55
N TRP A 135 -14.93 6.88 25.30
CA TRP A 135 -14.39 5.71 24.64
C TRP A 135 -13.54 6.13 23.45
N ASN A 136 -12.37 5.54 23.28
CA ASN A 136 -11.53 5.73 22.12
C ASN A 136 -11.73 4.56 21.14
N LEU A 137 -12.59 4.72 20.14
CA LEU A 137 -12.99 3.65 19.24
C LEU A 137 -12.38 3.82 17.83
N PRO A 138 -12.11 2.71 17.14
CA PRO A 138 -11.74 2.78 15.73
C PRO A 138 -12.92 3.24 14.90
N VAL A 139 -12.62 4.05 13.89
CA VAL A 139 -13.58 4.64 12.95
C VAL A 139 -13.07 4.59 11.53
N VAL A 140 -13.99 4.63 10.56
CA VAL A 140 -13.67 5.07 9.20
C VAL A 140 -14.29 6.45 9.01
N MET A 141 -13.47 7.44 8.73
CA MET A 141 -13.89 8.81 8.46
C MET A 141 -14.06 8.97 6.95
N ARG A 142 -15.22 9.45 6.50
CA ARG A 142 -15.49 9.77 5.10
C ARG A 142 -15.30 11.27 4.88
N PHE A 143 -14.52 11.63 3.88
CA PHE A 143 -14.33 13.00 3.44
C PHE A 143 -14.84 13.18 2.02
N ASP A 144 -15.65 14.21 1.81
CA ASP A 144 -16.16 14.58 0.51
C ASP A 144 -15.41 15.84 0.01
N ASP A 145 -15.33 16.03 -1.31
CA ASP A 145 -14.77 17.22 -1.97
C ASP A 145 -13.32 17.58 -1.59
N VAL A 146 -12.49 16.57 -1.29
CA VAL A 146 -11.14 16.77 -0.76
C VAL A 146 -10.24 17.57 -1.70
N THR A 147 -10.39 17.42 -3.01
CA THR A 147 -9.55 18.08 -4.03
C THR A 147 -10.10 19.40 -4.52
N THR A 148 -11.33 19.76 -4.16
CA THR A 148 -11.98 21.00 -4.61
C THR A 148 -11.70 22.22 -3.73
N GLY A 149 -11.00 22.02 -2.59
CA GLY A 149 -10.76 23.05 -1.57
C GLY A 149 -11.94 23.31 -0.63
N ALA A 150 -13.01 22.53 -0.74
CA ALA A 150 -14.20 22.60 0.10
C ALA A 150 -14.40 21.29 0.89
N THR A 151 -13.30 20.68 1.35
CA THR A 151 -13.34 19.42 2.08
C THR A 151 -14.34 19.42 3.21
N THR A 152 -15.26 18.48 3.19
CA THR A 152 -16.24 18.28 4.25
C THR A 152 -16.07 16.90 4.88
N LEU A 153 -16.11 16.85 6.22
CA LEU A 153 -16.24 15.60 6.93
C LEU A 153 -17.70 15.13 6.78
N GLY A 154 -17.88 14.02 6.09
CA GLY A 154 -19.15 13.34 5.94
C GLY A 154 -19.45 12.43 7.14
N ASP A 155 -20.06 11.28 6.88
CA ASP A 155 -20.39 10.34 7.93
C ASP A 155 -19.15 9.68 8.52
N ILE A 156 -19.22 9.36 9.81
CA ILE A 156 -18.22 8.59 10.53
C ILE A 156 -18.80 7.20 10.76
N ILE A 157 -18.13 6.20 10.21
CA ILE A 157 -18.46 4.80 10.42
C ILE A 157 -17.77 4.34 11.70
N TRP A 158 -18.53 4.17 12.75
CA TRP A 158 -18.03 3.73 14.03
C TRP A 158 -17.86 2.21 14.06
N HIS A 159 -16.88 1.75 14.81
CA HIS A 159 -16.79 0.34 15.17
C HIS A 159 -18.13 -0.11 15.76
N PRO A 160 -18.73 -1.22 15.25
CA PRO A 160 -19.95 -1.74 15.83
C PRO A 160 -19.73 -2.14 17.28
N PHE A 161 -20.40 -1.45 18.14
CA PHE A 161 -20.28 -1.58 19.57
C PHE A 161 -21.28 -2.62 20.03
N ASP A 162 -20.81 -3.81 20.41
CA ASP A 162 -21.67 -4.94 20.70
C ASP A 162 -22.45 -4.76 22.01
N ASP A 163 -21.81 -4.21 23.05
CA ASP A 163 -22.37 -4.14 24.38
C ASP A 163 -21.65 -3.13 25.24
N ASP A 164 -22.18 -1.92 25.30
CA ASP A 164 -21.69 -0.90 26.21
C ASP A 164 -21.88 -1.28 27.69
N SER A 165 -22.80 -2.26 27.97
CA SER A 165 -23.04 -2.77 29.32
C SER A 165 -21.86 -3.59 29.85
N ARG A 166 -21.03 -4.19 29.01
CA ARG A 166 -19.82 -4.94 29.43
C ARG A 166 -18.87 -4.06 30.24
N LYS A 167 -18.73 -2.78 29.88
CA LYS A 167 -17.89 -1.82 30.62
C LYS A 167 -18.43 -1.57 32.02
N PHE A 168 -19.75 -1.63 32.22
CA PHE A 168 -20.41 -1.28 33.46
C PHE A 168 -20.70 -2.46 34.39
N ASN A 169 -20.88 -3.65 33.83
CA ASN A 169 -21.35 -4.82 34.57
C ASN A 169 -20.29 -5.88 34.84
N ALA A 170 -19.09 -5.74 34.25
CA ALA A 170 -18.00 -6.67 34.52
C ALA A 170 -17.31 -6.35 35.87
N PRO A 171 -16.92 -7.36 36.65
CA PRO A 171 -16.09 -7.13 37.84
C PRO A 171 -14.72 -6.52 37.49
N ASP A 172 -14.30 -6.63 36.24
CA ASP A 172 -13.13 -6.03 35.66
C ASP A 172 -13.55 -5.25 34.40
N PRO A 173 -13.73 -3.92 34.46
CA PRO A 173 -14.33 -3.13 33.38
C PRO A 173 -13.36 -2.88 32.21
N ILE A 174 -12.70 -3.90 31.72
CA ILE A 174 -11.85 -3.78 30.54
C ILE A 174 -12.73 -3.92 29.30
N SER A 175 -12.90 -2.80 28.62
CA SER A 175 -13.51 -2.83 27.29
C SER A 175 -12.48 -3.29 26.29
N THR A 176 -12.73 -4.44 25.68
CA THR A 176 -11.90 -4.94 24.58
C THR A 176 -12.15 -4.19 23.28
N ASP A 177 -13.23 -3.40 23.17
CA ASP A 177 -13.53 -2.61 21.97
C ASP A 177 -12.56 -1.47 21.76
N GLU A 178 -11.93 -0.94 22.82
CA GLU A 178 -10.85 0.04 22.72
C GLU A 178 -9.53 -0.59 22.24
N GLU A 179 -9.37 -1.91 22.33
CA GLU A 179 -8.20 -2.64 21.87
C GLU A 179 -8.32 -3.12 20.43
N VAL A 180 -9.50 -2.91 19.81
CA VAL A 180 -9.74 -3.19 18.39
C VAL A 180 -9.15 -2.07 17.55
N SER A 181 -8.64 -2.42 16.37
CA SER A 181 -8.16 -1.49 15.36
C SER A 181 -8.75 -1.82 13.99
N PHE A 182 -9.04 -0.79 13.20
CA PHE A 182 -9.22 -0.90 11.76
C PHE A 182 -7.86 -0.74 11.11
N THR A 183 -7.46 -1.72 10.31
CA THR A 183 -6.08 -1.83 9.82
C THR A 183 -5.95 -1.55 8.33
N GLY A 184 -6.99 -1.80 7.55
CA GLY A 184 -6.99 -1.55 6.11
C GLY A 184 -8.40 -1.33 5.59
N VAL A 185 -8.52 -0.70 4.44
CA VAL A 185 -9.80 -0.41 3.78
C VAL A 185 -9.71 -0.68 2.27
N GLY A 186 -10.69 -1.37 1.69
CA GLY A 186 -10.80 -1.67 0.27
C GLY A 186 -12.16 -1.25 -0.28
N VAL A 187 -12.22 -0.71 -1.51
CA VAL A 187 -13.47 -0.28 -2.15
C VAL A 187 -14.00 -1.33 -3.13
N LEU A 188 -15.32 -1.46 -3.23
CA LEU A 188 -16.00 -2.32 -4.17
C LEU A 188 -16.63 -1.53 -5.34
N TYR A 189 -17.05 -2.25 -6.38
CA TYR A 189 -17.63 -1.65 -7.60
C TYR A 189 -18.90 -0.82 -7.36
N ASP A 190 -19.66 -1.13 -6.32
CA ASP A 190 -20.88 -0.45 -5.89
C ASP A 190 -20.66 0.61 -4.81
N ASN A 191 -19.39 0.93 -4.53
CA ASN A 191 -18.90 1.84 -3.49
C ASN A 191 -19.15 1.36 -2.05
N HIS A 192 -19.46 0.08 -1.85
CA HIS A 192 -19.27 -0.54 -0.56
C HIS A 192 -17.78 -0.56 -0.21
N ILE A 193 -17.46 -0.66 1.06
CA ILE A 193 -16.09 -0.79 1.52
C ILE A 193 -15.92 -2.06 2.36
N TYR A 194 -14.77 -2.70 2.18
CA TYR A 194 -14.25 -3.66 3.15
C TYR A 194 -13.35 -2.95 4.14
N VAL A 195 -13.46 -3.34 5.39
CA VAL A 195 -12.59 -2.86 6.47
C VAL A 195 -12.02 -4.07 7.20
N SER A 196 -10.71 -4.22 7.21
CA SER A 196 -10.06 -5.23 8.03
C SER A 196 -9.99 -4.78 9.47
N ARG A 197 -10.39 -5.66 10.39
CA ARG A 197 -10.45 -5.41 11.83
C ARG A 197 -9.57 -6.40 12.56
N ARG A 198 -8.78 -5.91 13.49
CA ARG A 198 -7.90 -6.67 14.36
C ARG A 198 -8.17 -6.35 15.83
N GLY A 199 -8.10 -7.36 16.69
CA GLY A 199 -8.22 -7.17 18.13
C GLY A 199 -7.95 -8.46 18.92
N PRO A 200 -7.86 -8.38 20.24
CA PRO A 200 -7.37 -9.45 21.10
C PRO A 200 -8.35 -10.61 21.29
N VAL A 201 -9.68 -10.37 21.19
CA VAL A 201 -10.70 -11.37 21.52
C VAL A 201 -11.14 -12.14 20.27
N ASN A 202 -10.70 -13.39 20.16
CA ASN A 202 -10.99 -14.24 19.01
C ASN A 202 -11.45 -15.65 19.45
N PRO A 203 -12.62 -15.75 20.15
CA PRO A 203 -13.10 -17.01 20.68
C PRO A 203 -13.55 -17.93 19.55
N ARG A 204 -13.30 -19.23 19.71
CA ARG A 204 -13.70 -20.26 18.77
C ARG A 204 -14.92 -21.02 19.30
N GLY A 205 -15.90 -21.22 18.42
CA GLY A 205 -17.06 -22.04 18.74
C GLY A 205 -17.99 -21.44 19.78
N THR A 206 -17.97 -20.11 19.96
CA THR A 206 -18.89 -19.36 20.83
C THR A 206 -19.82 -18.47 19.98
N PHE A 207 -20.83 -17.88 20.62
CA PHE A 207 -21.71 -16.89 19.98
C PHE A 207 -21.04 -15.49 19.89
N ILE A 208 -19.87 -15.31 20.50
CA ILE A 208 -19.14 -14.04 20.48
C ILE A 208 -18.39 -13.97 19.14
N LEU A 209 -18.63 -12.89 18.39
CA LEU A 209 -17.93 -12.65 17.13
C LEU A 209 -16.46 -12.35 17.39
N PRO A 210 -15.54 -12.93 16.58
CA PRO A 210 -14.13 -12.65 16.72
C PRO A 210 -13.81 -11.20 16.34
N HIS A 211 -12.84 -10.59 17.00
CA HIS A 211 -12.34 -9.26 16.61
C HIS A 211 -11.66 -9.31 15.25
N ASN A 212 -10.85 -10.36 15.00
CA ASN A 212 -10.19 -10.52 13.70
C ASN A 212 -11.19 -10.90 12.61
N THR A 213 -11.52 -9.96 11.74
CA THR A 213 -12.49 -10.15 10.68
C THR A 213 -12.32 -9.12 9.57
N VAL A 214 -12.98 -9.33 8.45
CA VAL A 214 -13.24 -8.30 7.45
C VAL A 214 -14.72 -7.93 7.53
N MET A 215 -14.99 -6.66 7.63
CA MET A 215 -16.36 -6.11 7.69
C MET A 215 -16.70 -5.46 6.37
N GLU A 216 -17.93 -5.61 5.92
CA GLU A 216 -18.46 -4.89 4.77
C GLU A 216 -19.43 -3.82 5.25
N PHE A 217 -19.21 -2.60 4.76
CA PHE A 217 -20.15 -1.48 4.93
C PHE A 217 -20.65 -1.03 3.57
N ASP A 218 -21.91 -0.65 3.51
CA ASP A 218 -22.50 -0.07 2.31
C ASP A 218 -22.03 1.38 2.09
N ASP A 219 -22.51 1.99 1.02
CA ASP A 219 -22.13 3.36 0.64
C ASP A 219 -22.74 4.45 1.54
N GLU A 220 -23.64 4.06 2.45
CA GLU A 220 -24.19 4.89 3.52
C GLU A 220 -23.47 4.67 4.87
N GLY A 221 -22.54 3.70 4.93
CA GLY A 221 -21.74 3.39 6.12
C GLY A 221 -22.44 2.41 7.08
N VAL A 222 -23.49 1.72 6.63
CA VAL A 222 -24.18 0.71 7.43
C VAL A 222 -23.43 -0.63 7.28
N ASN A 223 -23.18 -1.31 8.40
CA ASN A 223 -22.57 -2.63 8.37
C ASN A 223 -23.51 -3.65 7.72
N VAL A 224 -23.11 -4.16 6.56
CA VAL A 224 -23.85 -5.17 5.80
C VAL A 224 -23.59 -6.55 6.37
N GLN A 225 -22.31 -6.87 6.63
CA GLN A 225 -21.89 -8.16 7.16
C GLN A 225 -20.50 -8.12 7.78
N SER A 226 -20.23 -9.11 8.60
CA SER A 226 -18.90 -9.41 9.14
C SER A 226 -18.47 -10.80 8.68
N ILE A 227 -17.34 -10.89 7.98
CA ILE A 227 -16.81 -12.12 7.38
C ILE A 227 -15.99 -12.88 8.44
N VAL A 228 -16.67 -13.55 9.33
CA VAL A 228 -16.06 -14.20 10.50
C VAL A 228 -15.57 -15.62 10.24
N THR A 229 -16.16 -16.32 9.29
CA THR A 229 -15.78 -17.69 8.93
C THR A 229 -15.34 -17.75 7.49
N LEU A 230 -14.09 -18.17 7.27
CA LEU A 230 -13.50 -18.33 5.94
C LEU A 230 -13.46 -19.80 5.50
N HIS A 231 -13.18 -20.74 6.42
CA HIS A 231 -13.16 -22.16 6.08
C HIS A 231 -13.75 -23.00 7.21
N PRO A 232 -14.75 -23.87 6.94
CA PRO A 232 -15.51 -24.54 8.00
C PRO A 232 -14.69 -25.59 8.78
N THR A 233 -13.70 -26.21 8.16
CA THR A 233 -13.01 -27.39 8.74
C THR A 233 -11.50 -27.23 8.91
N ARG A 234 -10.83 -26.40 8.07
CA ARG A 234 -9.37 -26.18 8.20
C ARG A 234 -9.09 -25.10 9.24
N GLU A 235 -8.50 -25.48 10.33
CA GLU A 235 -8.28 -24.60 11.48
C GLU A 235 -7.42 -23.37 11.15
N SER A 236 -6.34 -23.56 10.40
CA SER A 236 -5.44 -22.46 9.97
C SER A 236 -6.07 -21.49 8.96
N LEU A 237 -7.23 -21.81 8.42
CA LEU A 237 -7.95 -21.00 7.45
C LEU A 237 -9.37 -20.67 7.92
N ARG A 238 -9.72 -21.01 9.16
CA ARG A 238 -11.10 -20.91 9.65
C ARG A 238 -11.61 -19.49 9.73
N SER A 239 -10.75 -18.55 10.09
CA SER A 239 -11.06 -17.14 10.22
C SER A 239 -9.84 -16.30 9.84
N ALA A 240 -10.00 -15.01 9.67
CA ALA A 240 -8.88 -14.08 9.60
C ALA A 240 -8.01 -14.20 10.86
N LEU A 241 -6.69 -14.14 10.69
CA LEU A 241 -5.70 -14.20 11.77
C LEU A 241 -4.82 -12.97 11.69
N PHE A 242 -5.00 -12.02 12.62
CA PHE A 242 -4.21 -10.78 12.67
C PHE A 242 -4.23 -9.99 11.34
N PRO A 243 -5.41 -9.60 10.82
CA PRO A 243 -5.53 -8.82 9.60
C PRO A 243 -4.70 -7.54 9.69
N THR A 244 -3.97 -7.22 8.64
CA THR A 244 -3.21 -5.97 8.50
C THR A 244 -3.76 -5.11 7.38
N ASP A 245 -4.28 -5.73 6.31
CA ASP A 245 -4.87 -5.01 5.21
C ASP A 245 -5.89 -5.85 4.43
N VAL A 246 -6.69 -5.19 3.59
CA VAL A 246 -7.64 -5.79 2.66
C VAL A 246 -7.62 -5.06 1.32
N ALA A 247 -7.20 -5.73 0.27
CA ALA A 247 -7.19 -5.17 -1.08
C ALA A 247 -8.31 -5.75 -1.95
N SER A 248 -9.11 -4.88 -2.55
CA SER A 248 -10.07 -5.22 -3.58
C SER A 248 -9.43 -5.14 -4.98
N PHE A 249 -10.14 -5.69 -5.98
CA PHE A 249 -9.72 -5.60 -7.39
C PHE A 249 -10.31 -4.37 -8.10
N VAL A 250 -10.99 -3.49 -7.38
CA VAL A 250 -11.50 -2.20 -7.89
C VAL A 250 -10.48 -1.12 -7.56
N GLN A 251 -9.59 -0.86 -8.50
CA GLN A 251 -8.48 0.06 -8.36
C GLN A 251 -8.48 1.11 -9.49
N PRO A 252 -7.95 2.33 -9.27
CA PRO A 252 -7.74 3.33 -10.32
C PRO A 252 -6.86 2.78 -11.45
N PRO A 253 -6.98 3.31 -12.68
CA PRO A 253 -7.73 4.50 -13.10
C PRO A 253 -9.23 4.25 -13.27
N GLN A 254 -10.02 5.34 -13.39
CA GLN A 254 -11.46 5.24 -13.72
C GLN A 254 -11.65 4.47 -15.03
N ARG A 255 -12.51 3.46 -14.99
CA ARG A 255 -12.83 2.59 -16.14
C ARG A 255 -14.35 2.55 -16.35
N SER A 256 -14.77 2.25 -17.56
CA SER A 256 -16.18 2.03 -17.88
C SER A 256 -16.74 0.73 -17.26
N PHE A 257 -15.88 -0.21 -16.93
CA PHE A 257 -16.23 -1.50 -16.34
C PHE A 257 -15.23 -1.89 -15.26
N TYR A 258 -15.75 -2.38 -14.14
CA TYR A 258 -14.98 -2.95 -13.03
C TYR A 258 -15.45 -4.37 -12.72
N PRO A 259 -14.59 -5.19 -12.10
CA PRO A 259 -15.01 -6.47 -11.55
C PRO A 259 -16.19 -6.27 -10.59
N GLN A 260 -17.26 -6.98 -10.83
CA GLN A 260 -18.46 -6.97 -9.96
C GLN A 260 -18.35 -8.01 -8.85
N GLU A 261 -17.37 -8.90 -8.97
CA GLU A 261 -17.08 -9.89 -7.95
C GLU A 261 -16.63 -9.20 -6.67
N ARG A 262 -17.07 -9.75 -5.55
CA ARG A 262 -16.74 -9.28 -4.21
C ARG A 262 -15.49 -9.97 -3.65
N HIS A 263 -14.63 -10.46 -4.54
CA HIS A 263 -13.36 -11.08 -4.19
C HIS A 263 -12.40 -10.04 -3.61
N PHE A 264 -11.52 -10.47 -2.72
CA PHE A 264 -10.48 -9.61 -2.15
C PHE A 264 -9.24 -10.41 -1.76
N LEU A 265 -8.14 -9.71 -1.58
CA LEU A 265 -6.94 -10.23 -0.94
C LEU A 265 -6.96 -9.81 0.53
N LEU A 266 -6.77 -10.75 1.42
CA LEU A 266 -6.61 -10.51 2.85
C LEU A 266 -5.13 -10.63 3.20
N LEU A 267 -4.55 -9.56 3.71
CA LEU A 267 -3.20 -9.55 4.26
C LEU A 267 -3.25 -9.76 5.77
N GLN A 268 -2.32 -10.56 6.27
CA GLN A 268 -2.25 -10.97 7.66
C GLN A 268 -0.80 -10.97 8.13
N SER A 269 -0.56 -10.45 9.34
CA SER A 269 0.76 -10.46 9.96
C SER A 269 0.66 -10.68 11.45
N SER A 270 1.47 -11.59 12.00
CA SER A 270 1.53 -11.84 13.44
C SER A 270 2.81 -11.26 14.03
N SER A 271 2.66 -10.50 15.09
CA SER A 271 3.76 -10.10 15.97
C SER A 271 4.05 -11.21 17.01
N PRO A 272 5.27 -11.31 17.53
CA PRO A 272 5.59 -12.22 18.63
C PRO A 272 4.70 -12.05 19.88
N ASN A 273 4.11 -10.86 20.03
CA ASN A 273 3.23 -10.53 21.15
C ASN A 273 1.74 -10.82 20.87
N ASP A 274 1.41 -11.23 19.64
CA ASP A 274 0.03 -11.53 19.28
C ASP A 274 -0.36 -12.90 19.87
N VAL A 275 -1.14 -12.86 20.93
CA VAL A 275 -1.75 -14.03 21.53
C VAL A 275 -3.23 -14.03 21.21
N LEU A 276 -3.71 -15.07 20.55
CA LEU A 276 -5.16 -15.25 20.39
C LEU A 276 -5.74 -15.63 21.76
N ALA A 277 -6.49 -14.72 22.37
CA ALA A 277 -7.09 -14.95 23.67
C ALA A 277 -7.97 -16.21 23.65
N GLY A 278 -7.79 -17.09 24.63
CA GLY A 278 -8.49 -18.36 24.72
C GLY A 278 -7.81 -19.54 24.00
N MET A 279 -6.61 -19.33 23.45
CA MET A 279 -5.77 -20.40 22.92
C MET A 279 -4.53 -20.56 23.76
N GLU A 280 -4.27 -21.79 24.25
CA GLU A 280 -2.96 -22.11 24.77
C GLU A 280 -1.94 -22.06 23.61
N ALA A 281 -0.85 -21.30 23.78
CA ALA A 281 0.23 -21.31 22.82
C ALA A 281 0.82 -22.73 22.70
N PRO A 282 1.04 -23.29 21.50
CA PRO A 282 1.17 -22.64 20.19
C PRO A 282 0.05 -23.02 19.20
N ALA A 283 -1.20 -22.76 19.52
CA ALA A 283 -2.31 -23.42 18.84
C ALA A 283 -2.54 -23.02 17.39
N VAL A 284 -2.20 -21.81 16.96
CA VAL A 284 -2.30 -21.43 15.54
C VAL A 284 -1.18 -20.49 15.16
N SER A 285 -0.19 -21.02 14.46
CA SER A 285 0.77 -20.17 13.75
C SER A 285 0.13 -19.61 12.49
N LEU A 286 0.35 -18.34 12.22
CA LEU A 286 0.00 -17.73 10.94
C LEU A 286 0.83 -18.40 9.84
N ARG A 287 0.19 -19.26 9.04
CA ARG A 287 0.87 -19.97 7.95
C ARG A 287 0.93 -19.15 6.69
N TYR A 288 -0.20 -18.52 6.34
CA TYR A 288 -0.38 -17.79 5.09
C TYR A 288 -0.59 -16.33 5.41
N SER A 289 0.36 -15.50 5.04
CA SER A 289 0.24 -14.06 5.21
C SER A 289 -0.73 -13.44 4.20
N VAL A 290 -0.91 -14.05 3.03
CA VAL A 290 -1.86 -13.58 2.02
C VAL A 290 -2.86 -14.68 1.70
N LEU A 291 -4.14 -14.33 1.75
CA LEU A 291 -5.25 -15.18 1.33
C LEU A 291 -6.02 -14.50 0.19
N SER A 292 -6.22 -15.21 -0.91
CA SER A 292 -7.20 -14.83 -1.94
C SER A 292 -8.57 -15.32 -1.48
N ILE A 293 -9.48 -14.42 -1.17
CA ILE A 293 -10.83 -14.75 -0.71
C ILE A 293 -11.81 -14.62 -1.87
N ARG A 294 -12.51 -15.70 -2.16
CA ARG A 294 -13.60 -15.71 -3.15
C ARG A 294 -14.94 -15.53 -2.45
N ALA A 295 -15.76 -14.65 -3.00
CA ALA A 295 -17.15 -14.52 -2.68
C ALA A 295 -17.96 -15.41 -3.62
N VAL A 296 -18.75 -16.32 -3.08
CA VAL A 296 -19.53 -17.31 -3.85
C VAL A 296 -20.99 -17.18 -3.46
N GLU A 297 -21.85 -16.96 -4.44
CA GLU A 297 -23.30 -16.98 -4.22
C GLU A 297 -23.79 -18.41 -4.00
N THR A 298 -24.57 -18.60 -2.96
CA THR A 298 -25.22 -19.86 -2.61
C THR A 298 -26.71 -19.66 -2.44
N SER A 299 -27.48 -20.73 -2.26
CA SER A 299 -28.91 -20.64 -1.92
C SER A 299 -29.18 -19.88 -0.63
N ASP A 300 -28.21 -19.85 0.29
CA ASP A 300 -28.31 -19.28 1.62
C ASP A 300 -27.69 -17.88 1.72
N GLY A 301 -27.24 -17.32 0.59
CA GLY A 301 -26.60 -16.02 0.48
C GLY A 301 -25.12 -16.09 0.03
N LEU A 302 -24.42 -14.98 0.22
CA LEU A 302 -23.02 -14.83 -0.15
C LEU A 302 -22.10 -15.47 0.89
N VAL A 303 -21.22 -16.36 0.44
CA VAL A 303 -20.25 -17.06 1.28
C VAL A 303 -18.84 -16.68 0.85
N PHE A 304 -17.98 -16.36 1.81
CA PHE A 304 -16.57 -16.04 1.58
C PHE A 304 -15.68 -17.22 1.94
N GLN A 305 -14.78 -17.57 1.03
CA GLN A 305 -13.89 -18.70 1.27
C GLN A 305 -12.51 -18.48 0.63
N PRO A 306 -11.42 -18.98 1.26
CA PRO A 306 -10.10 -18.91 0.66
C PRO A 306 -10.04 -19.73 -0.62
N ASP A 307 -9.34 -19.22 -1.62
CA ASP A 307 -8.98 -19.96 -2.81
C ASP A 307 -7.85 -20.94 -2.48
N THR A 308 -8.24 -22.13 -1.99
CA THR A 308 -7.27 -23.15 -1.55
C THR A 308 -6.38 -23.68 -2.66
N ASP A 309 -6.79 -23.53 -3.94
CA ASP A 309 -5.99 -23.97 -5.08
C ASP A 309 -4.74 -23.10 -5.30
N LYS A 310 -4.76 -21.86 -4.78
CA LYS A 310 -3.60 -20.96 -4.80
C LYS A 310 -2.60 -21.24 -3.68
N LEU A 311 -3.04 -21.83 -2.57
CA LEU A 311 -2.17 -22.05 -1.42
C LEU A 311 -1.08 -23.07 -1.72
N ARG A 312 0.15 -22.76 -1.31
CA ARG A 312 1.32 -23.61 -1.52
C ARG A 312 1.96 -23.97 -0.18
N ILE A 313 2.51 -25.19 -0.11
CA ILE A 313 3.23 -25.66 1.06
C ILE A 313 4.72 -25.40 0.82
N ALA A 314 5.39 -24.78 1.78
CA ALA A 314 6.80 -24.41 1.69
C ALA A 314 7.78 -25.62 1.62
N SER A 315 7.29 -26.84 1.74
CA SER A 315 8.09 -28.06 1.89
C SER A 315 8.69 -28.64 0.59
N ASP A 316 8.53 -27.93 -0.56
CA ASP A 316 9.17 -28.38 -1.79
C ASP A 316 10.43 -27.54 -2.07
N PRO A 317 11.64 -28.01 -1.64
CA PRO A 317 12.89 -27.28 -1.83
C PRO A 317 13.34 -27.23 -3.29
N ASP A 318 12.75 -28.05 -4.17
CA ASP A 318 13.09 -28.09 -5.59
C ASP A 318 12.26 -27.08 -6.41
N ARG A 319 11.31 -26.42 -5.79
CA ARG A 319 10.53 -25.34 -6.40
C ARG A 319 11.40 -24.09 -6.55
N GLY A 320 11.79 -23.81 -7.79
CA GLY A 320 12.59 -22.62 -8.11
C GLY A 320 11.81 -21.31 -8.14
N ASP A 321 10.49 -21.32 -7.91
CA ASP A 321 9.62 -20.14 -8.00
C ASP A 321 8.99 -19.85 -6.63
N ALA A 322 9.06 -18.59 -6.20
CA ALA A 322 8.38 -18.12 -5.00
C ALA A 322 7.00 -17.60 -5.33
N PHE A 323 6.03 -17.87 -4.47
CA PHE A 323 4.63 -17.47 -4.68
C PHE A 323 4.14 -16.56 -3.56
N LEU A 324 3.23 -15.65 -3.92
CA LEU A 324 2.53 -14.79 -2.98
C LEU A 324 1.82 -15.58 -1.86
N TYR A 325 1.29 -16.76 -2.20
CA TYR A 325 0.47 -17.59 -1.32
C TYR A 325 1.26 -18.76 -0.71
N ASP A 326 2.58 -18.64 -0.61
CA ASP A 326 3.42 -19.63 0.09
C ASP A 326 3.27 -19.51 1.61
N GLU A 327 3.42 -20.65 2.31
CA GLU A 327 3.54 -20.67 3.76
C GLU A 327 4.77 -19.88 4.20
N PHE A 328 4.60 -19.06 5.25
CA PHE A 328 5.68 -18.30 5.89
C PHE A 328 6.49 -17.42 4.94
N ARG A 329 5.83 -16.89 3.89
CA ARG A 329 6.47 -16.11 2.81
C ARG A 329 7.07 -14.79 3.31
N PHE A 330 6.38 -14.11 4.20
CA PHE A 330 6.71 -12.76 4.64
C PHE A 330 7.10 -12.72 6.11
N SER A 331 7.89 -11.72 6.48
CA SER A 331 8.34 -11.49 7.85
C SER A 331 7.30 -10.69 8.66
N ASN A 332 6.92 -9.53 8.15
CA ASN A 332 5.89 -8.67 8.73
C ASN A 332 5.25 -7.84 7.60
N PRO A 333 4.41 -8.45 6.75
CA PRO A 333 3.79 -7.73 5.65
C PRO A 333 2.81 -6.68 6.18
N THR A 334 2.84 -5.50 5.58
CA THR A 334 2.14 -4.31 6.08
C THR A 334 1.01 -3.87 5.17
N ASP A 335 1.18 -3.97 3.85
CA ASP A 335 0.18 -3.55 2.87
C ASP A 335 0.26 -4.37 1.58
N ILE A 336 -0.86 -4.45 0.85
CA ILE A 336 -0.97 -5.16 -0.43
C ILE A 336 -1.84 -4.39 -1.41
N THR A 337 -1.37 -4.21 -2.65
CA THR A 337 -2.15 -3.59 -3.71
C THR A 337 -2.08 -4.38 -5.02
N VAL A 338 -3.06 -4.14 -5.89
CA VAL A 338 -3.15 -4.75 -7.22
C VAL A 338 -3.11 -3.66 -8.28
N ALA A 339 -2.19 -3.77 -9.24
CA ALA A 339 -2.13 -2.84 -10.35
C ALA A 339 -3.32 -3.02 -11.31
N ALA A 340 -4.02 -1.93 -11.59
CA ALA A 340 -5.15 -1.90 -12.53
C ALA A 340 -4.77 -1.36 -13.91
N ASP A 341 -3.49 -1.39 -14.27
CA ASP A 341 -2.93 -0.90 -15.53
C ASP A 341 -2.93 -1.95 -16.66
N GLY A 342 -3.46 -3.12 -16.38
CA GLY A 342 -3.50 -4.28 -17.29
C GLY A 342 -2.38 -5.30 -17.05
N SER A 343 -1.36 -4.96 -16.25
CA SER A 343 -0.34 -5.93 -15.81
C SER A 343 -0.89 -6.94 -14.81
N ASN A 344 -1.85 -6.49 -13.99
CA ASN A 344 -2.38 -7.21 -12.82
C ASN A 344 -1.28 -7.62 -11.83
N PHE A 345 -0.18 -6.87 -11.79
CA PHE A 345 0.86 -7.11 -10.80
C PHE A 345 0.32 -6.85 -9.40
N MET A 346 0.79 -7.64 -8.45
CA MET A 346 0.48 -7.48 -7.04
C MET A 346 1.75 -7.06 -6.30
N PHE A 347 1.62 -6.08 -5.42
CA PHE A 347 2.71 -5.51 -4.66
C PHE A 347 2.46 -5.70 -3.18
N VAL A 348 3.48 -6.12 -2.46
CA VAL A 348 3.41 -6.29 -1.00
C VAL A 348 4.60 -5.57 -0.36
N THR A 349 4.33 -4.66 0.56
CA THR A 349 5.34 -4.11 1.46
C THR A 349 5.51 -5.04 2.66
N ASP A 350 6.76 -5.27 3.06
CA ASP A 350 7.10 -6.06 4.24
C ASP A 350 8.03 -5.24 5.13
N GLY A 351 7.46 -4.69 6.20
CA GLY A 351 8.18 -3.89 7.18
C GLY A 351 9.13 -4.71 8.06
N GLY A 352 9.07 -6.03 8.02
CA GLY A 352 9.99 -6.90 8.75
C GLY A 352 11.28 -7.20 7.97
N SER A 353 11.23 -7.19 6.65
CA SER A 353 12.39 -7.34 5.75
C SER A 353 12.79 -6.04 5.09
N ASP A 354 12.11 -4.92 5.38
CA ASP A 354 12.33 -3.61 4.74
C ASP A 354 12.33 -3.71 3.20
N SER A 355 11.30 -4.38 2.64
CA SER A 355 11.31 -4.76 1.23
C SER A 355 9.95 -4.53 0.55
N LEU A 356 10.02 -4.35 -0.77
CA LEU A 356 8.88 -4.38 -1.68
C LEU A 356 8.95 -5.64 -2.53
N TYR A 357 7.93 -6.47 -2.43
CA TYR A 357 7.77 -7.67 -3.24
C TYR A 357 6.80 -7.43 -4.38
N VAL A 358 7.12 -8.00 -5.54
CA VAL A 358 6.34 -7.88 -6.77
C VAL A 358 5.96 -9.26 -7.28
N PHE A 359 4.69 -9.44 -7.61
CA PHE A 359 4.17 -10.72 -8.10
C PHE A 359 3.33 -10.51 -9.36
N THR A 360 3.32 -11.50 -10.24
CA THR A 360 2.37 -11.54 -11.35
C THR A 360 0.94 -11.73 -10.85
N GLY A 361 -0.06 -11.50 -11.67
CA GLY A 361 -1.47 -11.76 -11.35
C GLY A 361 -1.80 -13.20 -10.98
N GLN A 362 -0.92 -14.15 -11.30
CA GLN A 362 -1.01 -15.55 -10.86
C GLN A 362 -0.34 -15.79 -9.50
N GLY A 363 0.32 -14.79 -8.93
CA GLY A 363 1.00 -14.87 -7.65
C GLY A 363 2.45 -15.39 -7.72
N VAL A 364 3.03 -15.55 -8.90
CA VAL A 364 4.46 -15.88 -9.06
C VAL A 364 5.29 -14.62 -8.84
N GLU A 365 6.36 -14.70 -8.06
CA GLU A 365 7.24 -13.55 -7.81
C GLU A 365 7.93 -13.07 -9.09
N GLY A 366 7.93 -11.75 -9.27
CA GLY A 366 8.54 -11.07 -10.40
C GLY A 366 7.52 -10.51 -11.39
N VAL A 367 8.02 -10.09 -12.54
CA VAL A 367 7.23 -9.52 -13.65
C VAL A 367 7.31 -10.43 -14.88
N THR A 368 6.31 -10.33 -15.75
CA THR A 368 6.32 -11.03 -17.02
C THR A 368 7.52 -10.58 -17.85
N PRO A 369 8.30 -11.52 -18.41
CA PRO A 369 9.45 -11.16 -19.25
C PRO A 369 9.05 -10.27 -20.42
N PRO A 370 9.89 -9.30 -20.80
CA PRO A 370 9.61 -8.43 -21.94
C PRO A 370 9.40 -9.23 -23.23
N PRO A 371 8.56 -8.74 -24.17
CA PRO A 371 8.38 -9.37 -25.47
C PRO A 371 9.74 -9.54 -26.20
N GLY A 372 10.00 -10.74 -26.72
CA GLY A 372 11.26 -11.05 -27.39
C GLY A 372 12.39 -11.54 -26.48
N SER A 373 12.20 -11.58 -25.17
CA SER A 373 13.12 -12.28 -24.27
C SER A 373 13.04 -13.79 -24.49
N ASN A 374 14.16 -14.49 -24.29
CA ASN A 374 14.17 -15.98 -24.32
C ASN A 374 13.74 -16.61 -22.97
N SER A 375 13.36 -15.79 -22.00
CA SER A 375 12.94 -16.26 -20.68
C SER A 375 11.45 -16.62 -20.71
N LEU A 376 11.12 -17.82 -20.23
CA LEU A 376 9.75 -18.25 -19.96
C LEU A 376 9.32 -18.03 -18.51
N LYS A 377 10.28 -17.71 -17.64
CA LYS A 377 10.05 -17.47 -16.20
C LYS A 377 9.95 -15.99 -15.92
N PRO A 378 9.12 -15.58 -14.94
CA PRO A 378 9.13 -14.22 -14.45
C PRO A 378 10.53 -13.74 -14.06
N VAL A 379 10.80 -12.46 -14.29
CA VAL A 379 12.03 -11.82 -13.83
C VAL A 379 11.79 -11.27 -12.44
N ILE A 380 12.60 -11.69 -11.47
CA ILE A 380 12.48 -11.21 -10.10
C ILE A 380 12.95 -9.75 -10.06
N VAL A 381 12.05 -8.89 -9.63
CA VAL A 381 12.26 -7.43 -9.54
C VAL A 381 11.93 -6.90 -8.13
N SER A 382 11.66 -7.80 -7.18
CA SER A 382 11.50 -7.44 -5.77
C SER A 382 12.81 -6.87 -5.24
N PHE A 383 12.74 -5.82 -4.42
CA PHE A 383 13.92 -5.12 -3.92
C PHE A 383 13.67 -4.53 -2.53
N GLY A 384 14.74 -4.06 -1.89
CA GLY A 384 14.68 -3.42 -0.60
C GLY A 384 15.93 -3.69 0.24
N GLY A 385 15.71 -3.77 1.53
CA GLY A 385 16.72 -3.90 2.59
C GLY A 385 16.80 -2.64 3.43
N THR A 386 17.23 -2.79 4.69
CA THR A 386 17.24 -1.72 5.69
C THR A 386 18.19 -0.58 5.30
N GLY A 387 17.66 0.62 5.17
CA GLY A 387 18.46 1.82 4.88
C GLY A 387 17.64 3.01 4.45
N ASP A 388 18.32 4.07 4.04
CA ASP A 388 17.77 5.33 3.53
C ASP A 388 18.11 5.58 2.05
N GLY A 389 18.86 4.67 1.43
CA GLY A 389 19.20 4.73 0.01
C GLY A 389 17.97 4.69 -0.91
N ALA A 390 18.19 4.96 -2.20
CA ALA A 390 17.11 5.07 -3.18
C ALA A 390 16.33 3.75 -3.40
N MET A 391 16.98 2.60 -3.20
CA MET A 391 16.41 1.25 -3.34
C MET A 391 16.26 0.54 -1.99
N GLN A 392 16.34 1.29 -0.88
CA GLN A 392 16.23 0.79 0.48
C GLN A 392 15.05 1.41 1.18
N PHE A 393 14.55 0.71 2.19
CA PHE A 393 13.43 1.16 3.01
C PHE A 393 13.76 1.05 4.49
N ARG A 394 12.93 1.69 5.29
CA ARG A 394 12.90 1.52 6.73
C ARG A 394 11.45 1.44 7.19
N ARG A 395 11.02 0.25 7.59
CA ARG A 395 9.64 -0.04 7.99
C ARG A 395 8.61 0.48 6.95
N PRO A 396 8.65 0.06 5.69
CA PRO A 396 7.63 0.45 4.72
C PRO A 396 6.26 -0.03 5.20
N GLN A 397 5.24 0.82 5.05
CA GLN A 397 3.90 0.56 5.58
C GLN A 397 2.85 0.44 4.49
N GLY A 398 2.81 1.35 3.53
CA GLY A 398 1.80 1.42 2.48
C GLY A 398 2.36 1.27 1.07
N VAL A 399 1.57 0.78 0.12
CA VAL A 399 1.93 0.68 -1.29
C VAL A 399 0.74 0.96 -2.22
N ALA A 400 0.92 1.85 -3.17
CA ALA A 400 -0.04 2.13 -4.23
C ALA A 400 0.58 2.04 -5.61
N THR A 401 -0.27 1.85 -6.61
CA THR A 401 0.16 1.86 -8.02
C THR A 401 -0.74 2.75 -8.86
N PHE A 402 -0.14 3.53 -9.75
CA PHE A 402 -0.88 4.31 -10.73
C PHE A 402 -0.02 4.56 -11.97
N GLN A 403 -0.58 4.32 -13.17
CA GLN A 403 0.12 4.53 -14.45
C GLN A 403 1.53 3.93 -14.47
N ARG A 404 1.66 2.68 -13.97
CA ARG A 404 2.93 1.93 -13.88
C ARG A 404 3.98 2.55 -12.94
N ILE A 405 3.58 3.51 -12.10
CA ILE A 405 4.41 4.01 -11.01
C ILE A 405 3.96 3.33 -9.73
N VAL A 406 4.93 2.85 -8.97
CA VAL A 406 4.72 2.30 -7.63
C VAL A 406 5.11 3.37 -6.62
N TYR A 407 4.24 3.63 -5.67
CA TYR A 407 4.44 4.55 -4.55
C TYR A 407 4.54 3.73 -3.27
N VAL A 408 5.53 4.00 -2.44
CA VAL A 408 5.74 3.31 -1.16
C VAL A 408 5.81 4.32 -0.03
N ALA A 409 4.97 4.14 0.98
CA ALA A 409 5.07 4.87 2.23
C ALA A 409 6.25 4.29 3.05
N ASP A 410 7.41 4.89 2.89
CA ASP A 410 8.66 4.52 3.56
C ASP A 410 8.71 5.21 4.94
N SER A 411 7.91 4.65 5.88
CA SER A 411 7.53 5.26 7.15
C SER A 411 8.74 5.68 7.98
N GLY A 412 9.71 4.78 8.16
CA GLY A 412 10.89 5.07 8.98
C GLY A 412 11.88 6.05 8.34
N ASN A 413 11.73 6.37 7.05
CA ASN A 413 12.47 7.41 6.35
C ASN A 413 11.65 8.69 6.11
N ASN A 414 10.41 8.75 6.62
CA ASN A 414 9.51 9.91 6.52
C ASN A 414 9.31 10.40 5.07
N ARG A 415 9.09 9.48 4.13
CA ARG A 415 8.98 9.82 2.72
C ARG A 415 8.01 8.91 1.97
N ILE A 416 7.52 9.39 0.83
CA ILE A 416 6.91 8.56 -0.20
C ILE A 416 7.94 8.34 -1.30
N SER A 417 8.40 7.11 -1.42
CA SER A 417 9.33 6.68 -2.46
C SER A 417 8.57 6.27 -3.70
N ARG A 418 9.14 6.51 -4.89
CA ARG A 418 8.49 6.24 -6.17
C ARG A 418 9.38 5.42 -7.08
N TYR A 419 8.79 4.47 -7.78
CA TYR A 419 9.53 3.56 -8.65
C TYR A 419 8.76 3.28 -9.94
N ARG A 420 9.49 3.02 -10.99
CA ARG A 420 8.92 2.57 -12.27
C ARG A 420 9.81 1.47 -12.85
N LEU A 421 9.19 0.51 -13.51
CA LEU A 421 9.95 -0.53 -14.20
C LEU A 421 10.74 0.09 -15.36
N ASN A 422 12.02 -0.24 -15.51
CA ASN A 422 12.88 0.36 -16.54
C ASN A 422 12.37 0.07 -17.96
N THR A 423 11.65 -1.02 -18.18
CA THR A 423 11.01 -1.35 -19.45
C THR A 423 9.77 -0.51 -19.79
N ASP A 424 9.30 0.32 -18.85
CA ASP A 424 8.12 1.18 -19.02
C ASP A 424 8.46 2.65 -19.37
N PHE A 425 9.72 2.93 -19.68
CA PHE A 425 10.21 4.28 -20.08
C PHE A 425 10.23 4.48 -21.61
N GLU A 426 9.33 3.88 -22.34
CA GLU A 426 9.18 4.10 -23.78
C GLU A 426 8.49 5.43 -24.11
#